data_d3eea88b806ba01f8014be57b552d59d
#
_entry.id   d3eea88b806ba01f8014be57b552d59d
#
_cell.length_a   1.000
_cell.length_b   1.000
_cell.length_c   1.000
_cell.angle_alpha   90.00
_cell.angle_beta   90.00
_cell.angle_gamma   90.00
#
_symmetry.space_group_name_H-M   'P 1'
#
loop_
_entity.id
_entity.type
_entity.pdbx_description
1 polymer ?
#
loop_
_entity_poly.entity_id
_entity_poly.type
_entity_poly.pdbx_seq_one_letter_code
_entity_poly.pdbx_strand_id
1 'polypeptide(L)'
;RGLGDVYKRQGLYWIAPDVFLNLDSRNTWYIYESGKIPSDVVDSLPRIEQKISADKYFEIAEKLQSYLQSDRTILKDFKELSFEAWKYSEQVNQEERAAKVQSQRDDKGSALADEDVDTVHYWIYSPGDSACKWDEFYKTGIMAIGWGEIGDLKVFTSKEEMKKKMKETYDPSRHYKNVALATWQFTNEMKPGDVVFAKKGMHQIIGRGVVKSDYIFDDSVEDEFKNMRQVEWTDNGQWPHPGQAVMKTLTDITAYTDYVEKLNALFETEDDVDETEDDDSKFPLYMKSDFLYGKEDGKDRVFMSEDDYNTLVGLVKNKKNVILQGAPGVGKTFVAKRLAYSMMGKKNPNRVMLIQFHQSYSYEDFIEGFRPVSSGGFEIKKGSFYNFCKKAQYDPEHEYFFIIDEINRGNLSKIFGELFMLIENDKRGNELQLLYSDEKFFVPKNVYIIGMMNTADRSLAMLDYALRRRFVFFDMKPGFDTEGFFEYRKKLANKKFDKLITTVENLNKVISTDDSLGEGFCIGHSYFCNLNHVSDKMLSDIVEYELIPMLKEYWFDEPLKVQEWTNNLRSAVK
;
A
#
# COMPACT_ATOMS: atom_id res chain seq x y z
N ARG A 1 26.03 -23.96 -13.20
CA ARG A 1 24.81 -23.48 -13.91
C ARG A 1 23.82 -22.96 -12.86
N GLY A 2 23.54 -21.65 -12.81
CA GLY A 2 22.50 -21.07 -11.95
C GLY A 2 22.89 -19.88 -11.08
N LEU A 3 24.16 -19.42 -11.08
CA LEU A 3 24.62 -18.22 -10.36
C LEU A 3 24.27 -16.89 -11.06
N GLY A 4 23.63 -16.95 -12.23
CA GLY A 4 23.18 -15.77 -12.97
C GLY A 4 21.94 -15.08 -12.38
N ASP A 5 21.27 -15.68 -11.41
CA ASP A 5 20.03 -15.21 -10.80
C ASP A 5 20.35 -14.54 -9.44
N VAL A 6 19.93 -13.28 -9.27
CA VAL A 6 20.19 -12.48 -8.06
C VAL A 6 19.67 -13.17 -6.80
N TYR A 7 18.49 -13.79 -6.86
CA TYR A 7 17.89 -14.47 -5.70
C TYR A 7 18.67 -15.72 -5.27
N LYS A 8 19.25 -16.46 -6.21
CA LYS A 8 20.09 -17.62 -5.90
C LYS A 8 21.41 -17.18 -5.26
N ARG A 9 21.98 -16.06 -5.69
CA ARG A 9 23.20 -15.49 -5.10
C ARG A 9 22.94 -14.97 -3.68
N GLN A 10 21.82 -14.31 -3.44
CA GLN A 10 21.39 -13.91 -2.09
C GLN A 10 21.22 -15.14 -1.18
N GLY A 11 20.55 -16.20 -1.67
CA GLY A 11 20.41 -17.44 -0.91
C GLY A 11 21.76 -18.08 -0.52
N LEU A 12 22.74 -18.10 -1.42
CA LEU A 12 24.09 -18.59 -1.14
C LEU A 12 24.81 -17.72 -0.12
N TYR A 13 24.67 -16.40 -0.19
CA TYR A 13 25.22 -15.47 0.81
C TYR A 13 24.64 -15.75 2.21
N TRP A 14 23.34 -15.99 2.35
CA TRP A 14 22.73 -16.31 3.64
C TRP A 14 23.20 -17.65 4.23
N ILE A 15 23.52 -18.62 3.37
CA ILE A 15 24.04 -19.93 3.80
C ILE A 15 25.52 -19.87 4.20
N ALA A 16 26.35 -19.15 3.44
CA ALA A 16 27.79 -19.07 3.67
C ALA A 16 28.32 -17.65 3.28
N PRO A 17 28.03 -16.64 4.13
CA PRO A 17 28.36 -15.24 3.83
C PRO A 17 29.86 -14.94 3.83
N ASP A 18 30.69 -15.83 4.36
CA ASP A 18 32.14 -15.72 4.29
C ASP A 18 32.73 -16.17 2.95
N VAL A 19 31.93 -16.90 2.14
CA VAL A 19 32.34 -17.47 0.85
C VAL A 19 31.64 -16.77 -0.32
N PHE A 20 30.36 -16.42 -0.16
CA PHE A 20 29.55 -15.85 -1.23
C PHE A 20 29.30 -14.38 -1.00
N LEU A 21 29.57 -13.57 -2.03
CA LEU A 21 29.31 -12.15 -2.07
C LEU A 21 27.83 -11.87 -2.39
N ASN A 22 27.17 -11.00 -1.62
CA ASN A 22 25.86 -10.49 -2.00
C ASN A 22 26.02 -9.38 -3.05
N LEU A 23 25.51 -9.60 -4.27
CA LEU A 23 25.49 -8.62 -5.36
C LEU A 23 24.05 -8.14 -5.62
N ASP A 24 23.35 -7.69 -4.57
CA ASP A 24 22.12 -6.95 -4.72
C ASP A 24 22.38 -5.51 -5.21
N SER A 25 21.34 -4.75 -5.51
CA SER A 25 21.46 -3.39 -6.03
C SER A 25 22.25 -2.45 -5.10
N ARG A 26 22.12 -2.61 -3.79
CA ARG A 26 22.80 -1.79 -2.78
C ARG A 26 24.28 -2.10 -2.69
N ASN A 27 24.64 -3.38 -2.60
CA ASN A 27 26.04 -3.79 -2.59
C ASN A 27 26.73 -3.49 -3.94
N THR A 28 26.02 -3.68 -5.05
CA THR A 28 26.54 -3.33 -6.39
C THR A 28 26.83 -1.83 -6.49
N TRP A 29 25.89 -0.99 -6.08
CA TRP A 29 26.11 0.46 -6.03
C TRP A 29 27.28 0.84 -5.10
N TYR A 30 27.36 0.24 -3.91
CA TYR A 30 28.46 0.52 -2.97
C TYR A 30 29.82 0.15 -3.54
N ILE A 31 29.93 -0.97 -4.23
CA ILE A 31 31.18 -1.45 -4.82
C ILE A 31 31.61 -0.59 -6.00
N TYR A 32 30.70 -0.29 -6.93
CA TYR A 32 31.05 0.29 -8.23
C TYR A 32 30.90 1.81 -8.33
N GLU A 33 29.99 2.40 -7.52
CA GLU A 33 29.55 3.79 -7.76
C GLU A 33 29.70 4.69 -6.54
N SER A 34 29.78 4.17 -5.32
CA SER A 34 29.81 4.96 -4.09
C SER A 34 31.11 5.74 -3.86
N GLY A 35 32.18 5.40 -4.57
CA GLY A 35 33.52 5.94 -4.35
C GLY A 35 34.18 5.49 -3.04
N LYS A 36 33.60 4.51 -2.31
CA LYS A 36 34.16 3.97 -1.06
C LYS A 36 35.16 2.85 -1.28
N ILE A 37 35.07 2.16 -2.41
CA ILE A 37 36.10 1.19 -2.86
C ILE A 37 37.09 1.94 -3.77
N PRO A 38 38.41 1.76 -3.59
CA PRO A 38 39.42 2.44 -4.41
C PRO A 38 39.23 2.18 -5.90
N SER A 39 39.42 3.20 -6.74
CA SER A 39 39.17 3.13 -8.18
C SER A 39 39.98 2.05 -8.87
N ASP A 40 41.24 1.82 -8.48
CA ASP A 40 42.10 0.75 -9.02
C ASP A 40 41.54 -0.65 -8.76
N VAL A 41 40.84 -0.84 -7.63
CA VAL A 41 40.13 -2.10 -7.34
C VAL A 41 38.89 -2.19 -8.23
N VAL A 42 38.06 -1.15 -8.27
CA VAL A 42 36.83 -1.11 -9.06
C VAL A 42 37.11 -1.32 -10.54
N ASP A 43 38.14 -0.66 -11.09
CA ASP A 43 38.53 -0.77 -12.50
C ASP A 43 39.03 -2.19 -12.85
N SER A 44 39.50 -2.94 -11.86
CA SER A 44 39.91 -4.34 -12.04
C SER A 44 38.74 -5.32 -12.07
N LEU A 45 37.54 -4.92 -11.58
CA LEU A 45 36.39 -5.80 -11.48
C LEU A 45 35.65 -5.92 -12.82
N PRO A 46 35.12 -7.11 -13.17
CA PRO A 46 34.23 -7.26 -14.32
C PRO A 46 32.98 -6.37 -14.20
N ARG A 47 32.56 -5.75 -15.30
CA ARG A 47 31.28 -5.01 -15.32
C ARG A 47 30.10 -5.94 -15.10
N ILE A 48 29.16 -5.50 -14.25
CA ILE A 48 27.93 -6.23 -13.96
C ILE A 48 26.86 -5.84 -14.99
N GLU A 49 26.41 -6.83 -15.74
CA GLU A 49 25.26 -6.78 -16.65
C GLU A 49 24.05 -7.43 -15.95
N GLN A 50 22.85 -7.30 -16.53
CA GLN A 50 21.60 -7.88 -15.94
C GLN A 50 21.71 -9.38 -15.62
N LYS A 51 22.54 -10.12 -16.38
CA LYS A 51 22.88 -11.53 -16.09
C LYS A 51 24.39 -11.69 -16.04
N ILE A 52 24.90 -12.07 -14.88
CA ILE A 52 26.33 -12.36 -14.69
C ILE A 52 26.58 -13.86 -14.78
N SER A 53 27.66 -14.27 -15.47
CA SER A 53 28.10 -15.68 -15.48
C SER A 53 28.71 -16.09 -14.16
N ALA A 54 28.77 -17.40 -13.88
CA ALA A 54 29.40 -17.91 -12.65
C ALA A 54 30.89 -17.50 -12.59
N ASP A 55 31.61 -17.56 -13.70
CA ASP A 55 33.03 -17.22 -13.75
C ASP A 55 33.27 -15.74 -13.40
N LYS A 56 32.49 -14.83 -13.99
CA LYS A 56 32.54 -13.39 -13.64
C LYS A 56 32.16 -13.13 -12.20
N TYR A 57 31.19 -13.86 -11.66
CA TYR A 57 30.80 -13.73 -10.25
C TYR A 57 31.93 -14.12 -9.30
N PHE A 58 32.58 -15.27 -9.53
CA PHE A 58 33.71 -15.71 -8.71
C PHE A 58 34.92 -14.80 -8.88
N GLU A 59 35.19 -14.28 -10.09
CA GLU A 59 36.26 -13.30 -10.31
C GLU A 59 36.06 -12.02 -9.48
N ILE A 60 34.80 -11.50 -9.41
CA ILE A 60 34.47 -10.35 -8.55
C ILE A 60 34.69 -10.71 -7.08
N ALA A 61 34.19 -11.87 -6.63
CA ALA A 61 34.32 -12.29 -5.25
C ALA A 61 35.79 -12.46 -4.83
N GLU A 62 36.63 -13.10 -5.65
CA GLU A 62 38.05 -13.28 -5.37
C GLU A 62 38.82 -11.96 -5.29
N LYS A 63 38.58 -11.04 -6.23
CA LYS A 63 39.24 -9.73 -6.23
C LYS A 63 38.83 -8.88 -5.02
N LEU A 64 37.55 -8.86 -4.68
CA LEU A 64 37.07 -8.17 -3.50
C LEU A 64 37.55 -8.84 -2.21
N GLN A 65 37.61 -10.16 -2.13
CA GLN A 65 38.14 -10.86 -0.98
C GLN A 65 39.62 -10.53 -0.78
N SER A 66 40.41 -10.48 -1.86
CA SER A 66 41.82 -10.06 -1.81
C SER A 66 41.98 -8.61 -1.31
N TYR A 67 41.08 -7.72 -1.73
CA TYR A 67 41.04 -6.34 -1.24
C TYR A 67 40.67 -6.29 0.25
N LEU A 68 39.67 -7.04 0.70
CA LEU A 68 39.22 -7.08 2.10
C LEU A 68 40.29 -7.68 3.05
N GLN A 69 41.17 -8.54 2.55
CA GLN A 69 42.30 -9.10 3.28
C GLN A 69 43.54 -8.21 3.27
N SER A 70 43.54 -7.10 2.54
CA SER A 70 44.66 -6.16 2.49
C SER A 70 44.59 -5.10 3.59
N ASP A 71 45.75 -4.48 3.91
CA ASP A 71 45.82 -3.35 4.86
C ASP A 71 45.18 -2.05 4.33
N ARG A 72 44.56 -2.08 3.16
CA ARG A 72 43.94 -0.93 2.48
C ARG A 72 42.50 -0.63 2.93
N THR A 73 41.89 -1.52 3.72
CA THR A 73 40.53 -1.40 4.23
C THR A 73 40.42 -1.89 5.66
N ILE A 74 39.44 -1.33 6.38
CA ILE A 74 39.10 -1.79 7.74
C ILE A 74 38.05 -2.92 7.70
N LEU A 75 37.41 -3.15 6.53
CA LEU A 75 36.44 -4.22 6.33
C LEU A 75 37.17 -5.55 6.15
N LYS A 76 36.72 -6.59 6.82
CA LYS A 76 37.43 -7.88 6.89
C LYS A 76 36.79 -8.97 6.03
N ASP A 77 35.51 -8.88 5.79
CA ASP A 77 34.74 -9.90 5.08
C ASP A 77 33.54 -9.33 4.33
N PHE A 78 32.79 -10.17 3.61
CA PHE A 78 31.61 -9.77 2.86
C PHE A 78 30.43 -9.36 3.74
N LYS A 79 30.37 -9.76 5.01
CA LYS A 79 29.32 -9.34 5.95
C LYS A 79 29.55 -7.88 6.36
N GLU A 80 30.79 -7.53 6.72
CA GLU A 80 31.16 -6.16 7.06
C GLU A 80 30.99 -5.24 5.84
N LEU A 81 31.36 -5.69 4.64
CA LEU A 81 31.12 -4.95 3.40
C LEU A 81 29.62 -4.71 3.16
N SER A 82 28.79 -5.73 3.28
CA SER A 82 27.34 -5.60 3.09
C SER A 82 26.70 -4.71 4.16
N PHE A 83 27.17 -4.77 5.39
CA PHE A 83 26.69 -3.91 6.48
C PHE A 83 27.07 -2.44 6.25
N GLU A 84 28.31 -2.18 5.82
CA GLU A 84 28.77 -0.82 5.53
C GLU A 84 28.07 -0.25 4.27
N ALA A 85 27.81 -1.08 3.27
CA ALA A 85 27.01 -0.71 2.11
C ALA A 85 25.59 -0.28 2.51
N TRP A 86 24.96 -1.03 3.42
CA TRP A 86 23.66 -0.66 3.98
C TRP A 86 23.70 0.66 4.72
N LYS A 87 24.64 0.82 5.65
CA LYS A 87 24.80 2.01 6.49
C LYS A 87 25.05 3.27 5.66
N TYR A 88 25.97 3.17 4.68
CA TYR A 88 26.31 4.31 3.82
C TYR A 88 25.17 4.68 2.87
N SER A 89 24.42 3.70 2.33
CA SER A 89 23.26 3.98 1.51
C SER A 89 22.14 4.70 2.28
N GLU A 90 21.95 4.37 3.56
CA GLU A 90 20.99 5.07 4.42
C GLU A 90 21.43 6.52 4.72
N GLN A 91 22.76 6.74 4.90
CA GLN A 91 23.30 8.08 5.09
C GLN A 91 23.10 8.96 3.83
N VAL A 92 23.44 8.44 2.64
CA VAL A 92 23.25 9.17 1.37
C VAL A 92 21.77 9.49 1.13
N ASN A 93 20.86 8.54 1.37
CA ASN A 93 19.43 8.77 1.29
C ASN A 93 18.94 9.87 2.26
N GLN A 94 19.51 9.95 3.47
CA GLN A 94 19.19 11.02 4.42
C GLN A 94 19.72 12.38 3.96
N GLU A 95 20.94 12.42 3.41
CA GLU A 95 21.54 13.65 2.87
C GLU A 95 20.79 14.16 1.63
N GLU A 96 20.36 13.26 0.72
CA GLU A 96 19.54 13.65 -0.43
C GLU A 96 18.15 14.16 -0.05
N ARG A 97 17.53 13.56 0.98
CA ARG A 97 16.26 14.08 1.53
C ARG A 97 16.43 15.44 2.17
N ALA A 98 17.51 15.65 2.92
CA ALA A 98 17.84 16.95 3.50
C ALA A 98 18.11 18.01 2.42
N ALA A 99 18.82 17.66 1.35
CA ALA A 99 19.10 18.55 0.22
C ALA A 99 17.83 18.90 -0.57
N LYS A 100 16.92 17.94 -0.77
CA LYS A 100 15.61 18.20 -1.40
C LYS A 100 14.72 19.12 -0.56
N VAL A 101 14.75 18.98 0.76
CA VAL A 101 14.04 19.88 1.69
C VAL A 101 14.66 21.29 1.66
N GLN A 102 15.99 21.40 1.52
CA GLN A 102 16.68 22.66 1.43
C GLN A 102 16.42 23.36 0.09
N SER A 103 16.46 22.64 -1.04
CA SER A 103 16.15 23.21 -2.36
C SER A 103 14.68 23.64 -2.49
N GLN A 104 13.75 22.97 -1.78
CA GLN A 104 12.35 23.41 -1.69
C GLN A 104 12.15 24.65 -0.80
N ARG A 105 13.09 24.95 0.11
CA ARG A 105 13.09 26.19 0.91
C ARG A 105 13.68 27.38 0.18
N ASP A 106 14.67 27.16 -0.67
CA ASP A 106 15.31 28.23 -1.44
C ASP A 106 14.46 28.73 -2.63
N ASP A 107 13.55 27.89 -3.16
CA ASP A 107 12.60 28.25 -4.22
C ASP A 107 11.30 28.95 -3.71
N LYS A 108 11.09 29.03 -2.39
CA LYS A 108 9.93 29.69 -1.76
C LYS A 108 10.21 31.06 -1.20
N GLY A 109 11.16 31.78 -1.76
CA GLY A 109 11.46 33.18 -1.44
C GLY A 109 10.72 34.17 -2.32
N SER A 110 9.40 34.10 -2.46
CA SER A 110 8.56 35.24 -2.91
C SER A 110 7.07 34.88 -2.78
N ALA A 111 6.47 35.46 -1.77
CA ALA A 111 5.06 35.84 -1.61
C ALA A 111 3.95 34.97 -2.28
N LEU A 112 3.12 34.34 -1.46
CA LEU A 112 1.71 34.70 -1.27
C LEU A 112 1.08 33.74 -0.23
N ALA A 113 0.13 34.31 0.52
CA ALA A 113 -0.48 33.75 1.72
C ALA A 113 -1.05 32.33 1.60
N ASP A 114 -0.90 31.61 2.71
CA ASP A 114 -1.43 30.32 3.09
C ASP A 114 -2.91 30.10 2.76
N GLU A 115 -3.21 28.98 2.10
CA GLU A 115 -4.34 28.13 2.44
C GLU A 115 -3.75 26.81 2.94
N ASP A 116 -3.84 26.59 4.26
CA ASP A 116 -3.50 25.35 4.94
C ASP A 116 -4.34 24.20 4.34
N VAL A 117 -3.71 23.33 3.57
CA VAL A 117 -4.25 21.99 3.33
C VAL A 117 -3.94 21.20 4.61
N ASP A 118 -4.95 20.97 5.42
CA ASP A 118 -4.90 20.13 6.62
C ASP A 118 -4.51 18.69 6.24
N THR A 119 -3.22 18.42 6.24
CA THR A 119 -2.68 17.06 6.07
C THR A 119 -2.74 16.38 7.44
N VAL A 120 -3.60 15.36 7.57
CA VAL A 120 -3.70 14.52 8.77
C VAL A 120 -2.38 13.76 8.96
N HIS A 121 -1.73 13.93 10.10
CA HIS A 121 -0.55 13.18 10.49
C HIS A 121 -0.93 11.93 11.27
N TYR A 122 -0.11 10.88 11.13
CA TYR A 122 -0.28 9.60 11.81
C TYR A 122 0.87 9.36 12.78
N TRP A 123 0.54 9.01 14.02
CA TRP A 123 1.50 8.86 15.11
C TRP A 123 1.41 7.49 15.76
N ILE A 124 2.55 6.90 16.15
CA ILE A 124 2.60 5.76 17.05
C ILE A 124 3.13 6.21 18.40
N TYR A 125 2.44 5.85 19.47
CA TYR A 125 2.63 6.38 20.80
C TYR A 125 2.67 5.28 21.88
N SER A 126 3.52 5.42 22.90
CA SER A 126 3.59 4.54 24.08
C SER A 126 3.12 5.29 25.33
N PRO A 127 1.99 4.90 25.94
CA PRO A 127 1.47 5.54 27.16
C PRO A 127 2.23 5.05 28.42
N GLY A 128 3.41 5.61 28.64
CA GLY A 128 4.33 5.19 29.70
C GLY A 128 5.09 3.90 29.40
N ASP A 129 5.91 3.46 30.34
CA ASP A 129 6.67 2.21 30.21
C ASP A 129 5.73 1.01 30.18
N SER A 130 5.88 0.18 29.14
CA SER A 130 5.00 -0.99 28.91
C SER A 130 3.50 -0.64 28.92
N ALA A 131 3.16 0.59 28.52
CA ALA A 131 1.80 1.13 28.49
C ALA A 131 1.10 1.19 29.88
N CYS A 132 1.85 1.40 30.95
CA CYS A 132 1.31 1.40 32.32
C CYS A 132 0.24 2.49 32.58
N LYS A 133 0.20 3.54 31.77
CA LYS A 133 -0.78 4.64 31.86
C LYS A 133 -1.97 4.50 30.92
N TRP A 134 -2.07 3.41 30.15
CA TRP A 134 -3.09 3.27 29.13
C TRP A 134 -4.51 3.37 29.67
N ASP A 135 -4.85 2.61 30.71
CA ASP A 135 -6.21 2.57 31.27
C ASP A 135 -6.67 3.93 31.83
N GLU A 136 -5.73 4.70 32.40
CA GLU A 136 -5.97 6.04 32.90
C GLU A 136 -6.23 7.01 31.72
N PHE A 137 -5.33 7.02 30.75
CA PHE A 137 -5.40 7.94 29.60
C PHE A 137 -6.59 7.66 28.69
N TYR A 138 -6.93 6.38 28.52
CA TYR A 138 -8.13 6.01 27.78
C TYR A 138 -9.41 6.53 28.46
N LYS A 139 -9.55 6.33 29.78
CA LYS A 139 -10.73 6.77 30.55
C LYS A 139 -10.87 8.28 30.63
N THR A 140 -9.76 9.00 30.70
CA THR A 140 -9.76 10.46 30.82
C THR A 140 -9.76 11.18 29.46
N GLY A 141 -9.63 10.44 28.35
CA GLY A 141 -9.62 11.02 27.01
C GLY A 141 -8.38 11.87 26.72
N ILE A 142 -7.22 11.47 27.25
CA ILE A 142 -5.96 12.19 27.04
C ILE A 142 -4.86 11.30 26.50
N MET A 143 -3.83 11.92 25.94
CA MET A 143 -2.50 11.37 25.79
C MET A 143 -1.50 12.30 26.48
N ALA A 144 -0.51 11.75 27.16
CA ALA A 144 0.50 12.53 27.83
C ALA A 144 1.89 11.94 27.66
N ILE A 145 2.89 12.80 27.67
CA ILE A 145 4.29 12.42 27.55
C ILE A 145 5.03 12.80 28.84
N GLY A 146 5.90 11.93 29.31
CA GLY A 146 6.70 12.18 30.51
C GLY A 146 7.64 13.38 30.37
N TRP A 147 8.58 13.51 31.27
CA TRP A 147 9.56 14.61 31.33
C TRP A 147 8.97 15.93 31.84
N GLY A 148 7.94 15.87 32.66
CA GLY A 148 7.27 17.04 33.24
C GLY A 148 8.14 17.94 34.12
N GLU A 149 9.25 17.42 34.67
CA GLU A 149 10.17 18.20 35.53
C GLU A 149 10.97 19.28 34.77
N ILE A 150 11.05 19.21 33.43
CA ILE A 150 11.64 20.29 32.64
C ILE A 150 10.69 21.47 32.42
N GLY A 151 9.42 21.33 32.88
CA GLY A 151 8.38 22.35 32.80
C GLY A 151 7.64 22.35 31.46
N ASP A 152 6.99 23.48 31.16
CA ASP A 152 6.25 23.68 29.92
C ASP A 152 7.17 23.57 28.69
N LEU A 153 6.88 22.62 27.82
CA LEU A 153 7.69 22.36 26.63
C LEU A 153 7.58 23.48 25.57
N LYS A 154 6.56 24.34 25.63
CA LYS A 154 6.41 25.48 24.70
C LYS A 154 7.43 26.60 24.91
N VAL A 155 8.08 26.66 26.05
CA VAL A 155 9.09 27.70 26.34
C VAL A 155 10.39 27.50 25.57
N PHE A 156 10.63 26.30 25.04
CA PHE A 156 11.85 25.98 24.32
C PHE A 156 11.74 26.38 22.85
N THR A 157 12.79 27.03 22.32
CA THR A 157 12.85 27.51 20.93
C THR A 157 13.47 26.50 19.99
N SER A 158 14.13 25.44 20.52
CA SER A 158 14.79 24.40 19.71
C SER A 158 14.88 23.05 20.43
N LYS A 159 15.02 21.98 19.63
CA LYS A 159 15.27 20.60 20.13
C LYS A 159 16.57 20.51 20.96
N GLU A 160 17.58 21.29 20.59
CA GLU A 160 18.87 21.36 21.28
C GLU A 160 18.73 21.98 22.67
N GLU A 161 17.91 22.99 22.81
CA GLU A 161 17.63 23.63 24.09
C GLU A 161 16.88 22.68 25.03
N MET A 162 15.84 21.99 24.54
CA MET A 162 15.16 20.90 25.29
C MET A 162 16.16 19.83 25.75
N LYS A 163 17.01 19.36 24.86
CA LYS A 163 18.03 18.35 25.15
C LYS A 163 19.02 18.81 26.22
N LYS A 164 19.43 20.08 26.17
CA LYS A 164 20.31 20.65 27.18
C LYS A 164 19.63 20.68 28.54
N LYS A 165 18.38 21.15 28.59
CA LYS A 165 17.58 21.19 29.83
C LYS A 165 17.36 19.80 30.43
N MET A 166 17.07 18.78 29.59
CA MET A 166 16.93 17.39 30.04
C MET A 166 18.21 16.85 30.67
N LYS A 167 19.38 17.19 30.11
CA LYS A 167 20.68 16.80 30.70
C LYS A 167 20.93 17.48 32.04
N GLU A 168 20.51 18.73 32.20
CA GLU A 168 20.67 19.47 33.45
C GLU A 168 19.73 18.96 34.54
N THR A 169 18.51 18.57 34.17
CA THR A 169 17.46 18.19 35.12
C THR A 169 17.52 16.71 35.54
N TYR A 170 17.86 15.81 34.61
CA TYR A 170 17.84 14.36 34.89
C TYR A 170 19.25 13.77 35.01
N ASP A 171 19.88 13.42 33.88
CA ASP A 171 21.18 12.73 33.87
C ASP A 171 22.11 13.31 32.79
N PRO A 172 23.20 13.99 33.15
CA PRO A 172 24.13 14.59 32.20
C PRO A 172 24.84 13.57 31.27
N SER A 173 24.94 12.30 31.68
CA SER A 173 25.62 11.25 30.94
C SER A 173 24.80 10.65 29.80
N ARG A 174 23.46 10.85 29.83
CA ARG A 174 22.54 10.29 28.83
C ARG A 174 22.44 11.11 27.55
N HIS A 175 22.19 10.38 26.45
CA HIS A 175 21.93 10.99 25.13
C HIS A 175 20.41 11.16 24.90
N TYR A 176 19.85 12.33 25.18
CA TYR A 176 18.40 12.62 25.04
C TYR A 176 17.94 12.94 23.60
N LYS A 177 18.67 12.54 22.55
CA LYS A 177 18.34 12.87 21.16
C LYS A 177 16.92 12.44 20.76
N ASN A 178 16.55 11.20 21.05
CA ASN A 178 15.22 10.68 20.68
C ASN A 178 14.12 11.24 21.57
N VAL A 179 14.40 11.52 22.83
CA VAL A 179 13.45 12.12 23.78
C VAL A 179 13.15 13.56 23.41
N ALA A 180 14.19 14.38 23.15
CA ALA A 180 14.03 15.76 22.72
C ALA A 180 13.30 15.87 21.37
N LEU A 181 13.46 14.90 20.47
CA LEU A 181 12.66 14.82 19.24
C LEU A 181 11.20 14.52 19.54
N ALA A 182 10.92 13.53 20.37
CA ALA A 182 9.54 13.14 20.71
C ALA A 182 8.79 14.27 21.43
N THR A 183 9.43 14.93 22.41
CA THR A 183 8.82 16.06 23.15
C THR A 183 8.59 17.27 22.24
N TRP A 184 9.51 17.54 21.32
CA TRP A 184 9.36 18.61 20.32
C TRP A 184 8.21 18.34 19.37
N GLN A 185 8.12 17.10 18.81
CA GLN A 185 7.05 16.70 17.90
C GLN A 185 5.70 16.74 18.59
N PHE A 186 5.62 16.24 19.82
CA PHE A 186 4.42 16.28 20.62
C PHE A 186 3.89 17.69 20.84
N THR A 187 4.79 18.67 21.03
CA THR A 187 4.43 20.06 21.37
C THR A 187 4.16 20.91 20.14
N ASN A 188 4.99 20.77 19.09
CA ASN A 188 5.05 21.74 17.98
C ASN A 188 4.58 21.17 16.62
N GLU A 189 4.64 19.86 16.41
CA GLU A 189 4.34 19.25 15.12
C GLU A 189 2.96 18.56 15.09
N MET A 190 2.55 17.92 16.20
CA MET A 190 1.23 17.28 16.34
C MET A 190 0.11 18.32 16.41
N LYS A 191 -1.01 18.08 15.72
CA LYS A 191 -2.16 18.99 15.62
C LYS A 191 -3.49 18.30 15.96
N PRO A 192 -4.54 19.04 16.34
CA PRO A 192 -5.90 18.51 16.35
C PRO A 192 -6.28 17.95 14.97
N GLY A 193 -6.91 16.78 14.93
CA GLY A 193 -7.22 16.04 13.73
C GLY A 193 -6.24 14.91 13.41
N ASP A 194 -5.04 14.92 13.96
CA ASP A 194 -4.06 13.85 13.79
C ASP A 194 -4.55 12.53 14.40
N VAL A 195 -4.17 11.41 13.78
CA VAL A 195 -4.51 10.06 14.25
C VAL A 195 -3.35 9.49 15.07
N VAL A 196 -3.65 8.91 16.21
CA VAL A 196 -2.66 8.31 17.11
C VAL A 196 -2.99 6.84 17.39
N PHE A 197 -1.98 5.97 17.23
CA PHE A 197 -2.03 4.55 17.59
C PHE A 197 -1.25 4.34 18.89
N ALA A 198 -1.94 3.86 19.92
CA ALA A 198 -1.32 3.49 21.20
C ALA A 198 -0.74 2.08 21.10
N LYS A 199 0.51 1.90 21.58
CA LYS A 199 1.21 0.60 21.56
C LYS A 199 1.64 0.15 22.95
N LYS A 200 1.75 -1.18 23.13
CA LYS A 200 2.35 -1.82 24.30
C LYS A 200 3.59 -2.62 23.87
N GLY A 201 4.76 -2.12 24.25
CA GLY A 201 6.02 -2.72 23.79
C GLY A 201 6.23 -2.59 22.27
N MET A 202 6.81 -3.62 21.63
CA MET A 202 7.15 -3.60 20.20
C MET A 202 6.18 -4.42 19.32
N HIS A 203 5.30 -5.22 19.93
CA HIS A 203 4.54 -6.24 19.21
C HIS A 203 3.02 -6.10 19.37
N GLN A 204 2.55 -5.09 20.10
CA GLN A 204 1.13 -4.94 20.39
C GLN A 204 0.66 -3.50 20.20
N ILE A 205 -0.47 -3.34 19.53
CA ILE A 205 -1.25 -2.12 19.46
C ILE A 205 -2.42 -2.29 20.46
N ILE A 206 -2.75 -1.25 21.21
CA ILE A 206 -3.74 -1.30 22.29
C ILE A 206 -4.86 -0.29 22.13
N GLY A 207 -4.75 0.63 21.16
CA GLY A 207 -5.81 1.59 20.88
C GLY A 207 -5.50 2.50 19.71
N ARG A 208 -6.55 3.17 19.24
CA ARG A 208 -6.51 4.23 18.22
C ARG A 208 -7.35 5.39 18.69
N GLY A 209 -6.97 6.61 18.34
CA GLY A 209 -7.73 7.81 18.64
C GLY A 209 -7.37 8.99 17.75
N VAL A 210 -8.13 10.06 17.88
CA VAL A 210 -7.94 11.32 17.15
C VAL A 210 -7.62 12.43 18.14
N VAL A 211 -6.55 13.16 17.91
CA VAL A 211 -6.13 14.32 18.72
C VAL A 211 -7.19 15.41 18.60
N LYS A 212 -7.66 15.94 19.73
CA LYS A 212 -8.74 16.96 19.77
C LYS A 212 -8.28 18.32 20.27
N SER A 213 -7.13 18.41 20.93
CA SER A 213 -6.63 19.69 21.45
C SER A 213 -5.22 20.01 20.99
N ASP A 214 -4.87 21.27 21.06
CA ASP A 214 -3.48 21.70 21.11
C ASP A 214 -2.79 21.15 22.36
N TYR A 215 -1.46 21.31 22.42
CA TYR A 215 -0.65 20.95 23.56
C TYR A 215 -1.08 21.74 24.82
N ILE A 216 -1.16 21.05 25.95
CA ILE A 216 -1.55 21.54 27.28
C ILE A 216 -0.44 21.17 28.27
N PHE A 217 0.01 22.13 29.06
CA PHE A 217 0.85 21.88 30.25
C PHE A 217 0.01 22.07 31.51
N ASP A 218 -0.03 21.06 32.35
CA ASP A 218 -0.76 21.11 33.63
C ASP A 218 0.18 20.79 34.81
N ASP A 219 0.59 21.83 35.52
CA ASP A 219 1.51 21.72 36.66
C ASP A 219 0.83 21.16 37.92
N SER A 220 -0.49 21.06 37.93
CA SER A 220 -1.23 20.46 39.04
C SER A 220 -1.15 18.92 39.07
N VAL A 221 -0.69 18.30 38.01
CA VAL A 221 -0.47 16.84 37.92
C VAL A 221 0.75 16.45 38.75
N GLU A 222 0.55 15.53 39.71
CA GLU A 222 1.59 15.12 40.67
C GLU A 222 2.69 14.22 40.04
N ASP A 223 2.39 13.57 38.91
CA ASP A 223 3.34 12.68 38.24
C ASP A 223 4.11 13.38 37.09
N GLU A 224 4.98 12.63 36.39
CA GLU A 224 5.80 13.17 35.30
C GLU A 224 5.03 13.50 34.00
N PHE A 225 3.73 13.15 33.90
CA PHE A 225 2.91 13.28 32.71
C PHE A 225 2.15 14.61 32.63
N LYS A 226 2.81 15.72 32.99
CA LYS A 226 2.27 17.08 32.98
C LYS A 226 2.00 17.65 31.59
N ASN A 227 2.64 17.07 30.57
CA ASN A 227 2.57 17.49 29.17
C ASN A 227 1.54 16.63 28.43
N MET A 228 0.37 17.20 28.06
CA MET A 228 -0.75 16.42 27.57
C MET A 228 -1.49 17.03 26.37
N ARG A 229 -2.33 16.22 25.74
CA ARG A 229 -3.34 16.60 24.74
C ARG A 229 -4.63 15.84 25.00
N GLN A 230 -5.77 16.40 24.65
CA GLN A 230 -7.03 15.68 24.61
C GLN A 230 -7.08 14.80 23.36
N VAL A 231 -7.54 13.57 23.53
CA VAL A 231 -7.69 12.58 22.46
C VAL A 231 -9.05 11.91 22.59
N GLU A 232 -9.76 11.84 21.50
CA GLU A 232 -10.92 10.95 21.39
C GLU A 232 -10.42 9.56 21.01
N TRP A 233 -10.30 8.68 22.01
CA TRP A 233 -9.93 7.30 21.78
C TRP A 233 -11.12 6.54 21.20
N THR A 234 -10.98 6.05 19.97
CA THR A 234 -12.04 5.32 19.26
C THR A 234 -11.98 3.83 19.51
N ASP A 235 -10.80 3.30 19.79
CA ASP A 235 -10.58 1.87 19.92
C ASP A 235 -9.75 1.55 21.16
N ASN A 236 -10.10 0.46 21.87
CA ASN A 236 -9.39 -0.06 23.05
C ASN A 236 -9.44 -1.60 23.02
N GLY A 237 -8.29 -2.24 22.91
CA GLY A 237 -8.19 -3.70 22.80
C GLY A 237 -6.74 -4.18 22.75
N GLN A 238 -6.52 -5.33 22.13
CA GLN A 238 -5.19 -5.90 21.97
C GLN A 238 -5.06 -6.48 20.57
N TRP A 239 -4.29 -5.81 19.72
CA TRP A 239 -4.03 -6.23 18.34
C TRP A 239 -2.55 -6.53 18.16
N PRO A 240 -2.18 -7.60 17.44
CA PRO A 240 -0.79 -7.84 17.09
C PRO A 240 -0.28 -6.70 16.19
N HIS A 241 0.88 -6.16 16.50
CA HIS A 241 1.50 -5.13 15.67
C HIS A 241 1.88 -5.72 14.29
N PRO A 242 1.57 -5.06 13.16
CA PRO A 242 1.87 -5.56 11.82
C PRO A 242 3.37 -5.44 11.49
N GLY A 243 4.20 -6.14 12.23
CA GLY A 243 5.66 -6.10 12.19
C GLY A 243 6.27 -5.84 13.57
N GLN A 244 7.17 -4.87 13.69
CA GLN A 244 7.83 -4.52 14.95
C GLN A 244 7.86 -2.99 15.12
N ALA A 245 7.23 -2.48 16.17
CA ALA A 245 7.26 -1.05 16.49
C ALA A 245 8.64 -0.62 16.99
N VAL A 246 9.04 0.61 16.68
CA VAL A 246 10.27 1.22 17.24
C VAL A 246 10.13 1.42 18.74
N MET A 247 11.21 1.20 19.49
CA MET A 247 11.29 1.50 20.93
C MET A 247 11.41 3.01 21.18
N LYS A 248 10.37 3.78 20.82
CA LYS A 248 10.29 5.22 21.09
C LYS A 248 8.93 5.54 21.70
N THR A 249 8.86 6.59 22.52
CA THR A 249 7.62 7.06 23.15
C THR A 249 6.66 7.62 22.12
N LEU A 250 7.14 8.39 21.14
CA LEU A 250 6.35 8.97 20.05
C LEU A 250 7.15 8.89 18.74
N THR A 251 6.47 8.60 17.65
CA THR A 251 7.08 8.56 16.30
C THR A 251 6.04 8.97 15.27
N ASP A 252 6.39 9.93 14.42
CA ASP A 252 5.63 10.26 13.22
C ASP A 252 5.81 9.15 12.19
N ILE A 253 4.70 8.58 11.72
CA ILE A 253 4.65 7.49 10.75
C ILE A 253 3.92 7.90 9.46
N THR A 254 3.59 9.17 9.30
CA THR A 254 2.82 9.71 8.17
C THR A 254 3.45 9.39 6.81
N ALA A 255 4.78 9.41 6.72
CA ALA A 255 5.50 9.09 5.49
C ALA A 255 5.49 7.59 5.11
N TYR A 256 5.03 6.71 6.01
CA TYR A 256 5.00 5.27 5.81
C TYR A 256 3.57 4.80 5.51
N THR A 257 3.04 5.18 4.35
CA THR A 257 1.64 4.96 3.95
C THR A 257 1.20 3.49 4.07
N ASP A 258 2.00 2.55 3.56
CA ASP A 258 1.72 1.11 3.68
C ASP A 258 1.66 0.63 5.14
N TYR A 259 2.43 1.25 6.02
CA TYR A 259 2.44 0.92 7.45
C TYR A 259 1.21 1.51 8.15
N VAL A 260 0.84 2.75 7.80
CA VAL A 260 -0.39 3.41 8.29
C VAL A 260 -1.62 2.62 7.84
N GLU A 261 -1.67 2.17 6.58
CA GLU A 261 -2.76 1.31 6.08
C GLU A 261 -2.87 0.00 6.86
N LYS A 262 -1.75 -0.67 7.14
CA LYS A 262 -1.73 -1.89 7.96
C LYS A 262 -2.16 -1.65 9.41
N LEU A 263 -1.82 -0.51 10.00
CA LEU A 263 -2.28 -0.14 11.33
C LEU A 263 -3.78 0.16 11.34
N ASN A 264 -4.29 0.91 10.37
CA ASN A 264 -5.72 1.15 10.25
C ASN A 264 -6.51 -0.14 10.03
N ALA A 265 -5.98 -1.05 9.21
CA ALA A 265 -6.60 -2.35 8.98
C ALA A 265 -6.74 -3.21 10.25
N LEU A 266 -5.94 -2.98 11.30
CA LEU A 266 -6.12 -3.66 12.60
C LEU A 266 -7.45 -3.31 13.26
N PHE A 267 -7.97 -2.12 13.00
CA PHE A 267 -9.20 -1.61 13.59
C PHE A 267 -10.39 -1.69 12.62
N GLU A 268 -10.13 -2.13 11.40
CA GLU A 268 -11.15 -2.38 10.38
C GLU A 268 -11.60 -3.84 10.38
N THR A 269 -11.00 -4.69 11.23
CA THR A 269 -11.30 -6.12 11.30
C THR A 269 -11.49 -6.60 12.74
N GLU A 270 -12.54 -7.40 12.92
CA GLU A 270 -12.63 -8.49 13.91
C GLU A 270 -12.73 -8.15 15.40
N ASP A 271 -13.38 -7.08 15.82
CA ASP A 271 -13.96 -7.06 17.16
C ASP A 271 -15.41 -6.62 17.10
N ASP A 272 -16.24 -7.60 16.75
CA ASP A 272 -17.56 -7.86 17.28
C ASP A 272 -18.02 -9.24 16.79
N VAL A 273 -17.25 -10.28 17.12
CA VAL A 273 -17.82 -11.61 17.25
C VAL A 273 -18.34 -11.71 18.68
N ASP A 274 -19.19 -10.79 19.05
CA ASP A 274 -20.29 -11.07 19.91
C ASP A 274 -21.28 -11.87 19.04
N GLU A 275 -21.71 -13.03 19.51
CA GLU A 275 -22.79 -13.84 18.95
C GLU A 275 -24.12 -13.05 19.00
N THR A 276 -24.18 -11.96 18.27
CA THR A 276 -25.41 -11.22 17.99
C THR A 276 -25.51 -11.11 16.48
N GLU A 277 -26.60 -11.66 15.94
CA GLU A 277 -27.11 -11.56 14.58
C GLU A 277 -26.56 -10.32 13.88
N ASP A 278 -25.89 -10.53 12.72
CA ASP A 278 -25.38 -9.43 11.88
C ASP A 278 -26.57 -8.52 11.54
N ASP A 279 -26.80 -7.51 12.39
CA ASP A 279 -27.92 -6.59 12.26
C ASP A 279 -27.70 -5.74 11.01
N ASP A 280 -28.08 -6.33 9.89
CA ASP A 280 -27.99 -5.77 8.54
C ASP A 280 -28.73 -4.42 8.42
N SER A 281 -29.52 -4.06 9.45
CA SER A 281 -30.23 -2.77 9.54
C SER A 281 -29.30 -1.58 9.74
N LYS A 282 -28.09 -1.80 10.27
CA LYS A 282 -27.08 -0.76 10.52
C LYS A 282 -26.41 -0.24 9.24
N PHE A 283 -26.45 -1.01 8.17
CA PHE A 283 -25.78 -0.63 6.91
C PHE A 283 -26.73 0.06 5.94
N PRO A 284 -26.29 1.15 5.28
CA PRO A 284 -27.13 1.87 4.33
C PRO A 284 -27.49 1.01 3.12
N LEU A 285 -28.71 1.16 2.64
CA LEU A 285 -29.15 0.54 1.40
C LEU A 285 -28.26 0.99 0.23
N TYR A 286 -27.96 0.04 -0.65
CA TYR A 286 -27.22 0.29 -1.89
C TYR A 286 -27.85 -0.53 -3.02
N MET A 287 -28.60 0.15 -3.88
CA MET A 287 -29.40 -0.47 -4.91
C MET A 287 -28.72 -0.38 -6.28
N LYS A 288 -29.26 -1.10 -7.27
CA LYS A 288 -28.86 -0.96 -8.67
C LYS A 288 -28.89 0.50 -9.15
N SER A 289 -29.87 1.29 -8.70
CA SER A 289 -29.96 2.72 -8.99
C SER A 289 -28.75 3.50 -8.47
N ASP A 290 -28.28 3.18 -7.26
CA ASP A 290 -27.09 3.83 -6.67
C ASP A 290 -25.82 3.47 -7.47
N PHE A 291 -25.75 2.24 -7.97
CA PHE A 291 -24.65 1.80 -8.83
C PHE A 291 -24.64 2.56 -10.17
N LEU A 292 -25.78 2.65 -10.87
CA LEU A 292 -25.87 3.24 -12.21
C LEU A 292 -25.94 4.76 -12.20
N TYR A 293 -26.65 5.34 -11.23
CA TYR A 293 -26.94 6.78 -11.22
C TYR A 293 -26.24 7.53 -10.07
N GLY A 294 -25.65 6.82 -9.12
CA GLY A 294 -25.05 7.39 -7.92
C GLY A 294 -26.10 7.84 -6.90
N LYS A 295 -25.61 8.25 -5.73
CA LYS A 295 -26.44 8.94 -4.72
C LYS A 295 -26.58 10.42 -5.06
N GLU A 296 -27.35 11.18 -4.29
CA GLU A 296 -27.66 12.61 -4.54
C GLU A 296 -26.41 13.48 -4.80
N ASP A 297 -25.27 13.14 -4.22
CA ASP A 297 -23.97 13.81 -4.42
C ASP A 297 -23.23 13.36 -5.69
N GLY A 298 -23.74 12.34 -6.39
CA GLY A 298 -23.11 11.74 -7.57
C GLY A 298 -21.85 10.94 -7.30
N LYS A 299 -21.44 10.82 -6.03
CA LYS A 299 -20.35 9.93 -5.61
C LYS A 299 -20.80 8.48 -5.74
N ASP A 300 -20.01 7.52 -5.84
CA ASP A 300 -20.39 6.10 -5.98
C ASP A 300 -20.99 5.68 -7.35
N ARG A 301 -21.19 6.60 -8.30
CA ARG A 301 -21.71 6.29 -9.63
C ARG A 301 -20.71 5.52 -10.46
N VAL A 302 -21.14 4.42 -11.06
CA VAL A 302 -20.35 3.63 -12.01
C VAL A 302 -20.75 4.00 -13.45
N PHE A 303 -19.77 4.27 -14.29
CA PHE A 303 -20.00 4.56 -15.71
C PHE A 303 -20.08 3.25 -16.50
N MET A 304 -21.26 2.63 -16.44
CA MET A 304 -21.61 1.37 -17.11
C MET A 304 -23.05 1.45 -17.62
N SER A 305 -23.33 0.76 -18.73
CA SER A 305 -24.70 0.64 -19.22
C SER A 305 -25.55 -0.28 -18.33
N GLU A 306 -26.87 -0.11 -18.34
CA GLU A 306 -27.77 -0.98 -17.59
C GLU A 306 -27.72 -2.42 -18.10
N ASP A 307 -27.57 -2.62 -19.40
CA ASP A 307 -27.43 -3.95 -20.02
C ASP A 307 -26.16 -4.66 -19.60
N ASP A 308 -25.02 -3.95 -19.56
CA ASP A 308 -23.75 -4.49 -19.06
C ASP A 308 -23.85 -4.85 -17.57
N TYR A 309 -24.47 -4.00 -16.75
CA TYR A 309 -24.73 -4.30 -15.35
C TYR A 309 -25.57 -5.59 -15.19
N ASN A 310 -26.68 -5.69 -15.89
CA ASN A 310 -27.57 -6.86 -15.82
C ASN A 310 -26.83 -8.13 -16.27
N THR A 311 -26.06 -8.03 -17.34
CA THR A 311 -25.23 -9.12 -17.86
C THR A 311 -24.21 -9.55 -16.81
N LEU A 312 -23.46 -8.60 -16.23
CA LEU A 312 -22.43 -8.87 -15.23
C LEU A 312 -23.01 -9.53 -13.97
N VAL A 313 -24.12 -8.99 -13.44
CA VAL A 313 -24.83 -9.60 -12.29
C VAL A 313 -25.29 -11.01 -12.62
N GLY A 314 -25.82 -11.25 -13.81
CA GLY A 314 -26.22 -12.58 -14.28
C GLY A 314 -25.04 -13.55 -14.33
N LEU A 315 -23.90 -13.12 -14.85
CA LEU A 315 -22.66 -13.91 -14.90
C LEU A 315 -22.16 -14.28 -13.50
N VAL A 316 -22.10 -13.29 -12.58
CA VAL A 316 -21.68 -13.51 -11.20
C VAL A 316 -22.61 -14.49 -10.48
N LYS A 317 -23.93 -14.33 -10.60
CA LYS A 317 -24.91 -15.23 -9.96
C LYS A 317 -24.80 -16.68 -10.49
N ASN A 318 -24.61 -16.83 -11.80
CA ASN A 318 -24.60 -18.15 -12.45
C ASN A 318 -23.28 -18.91 -12.23
N LYS A 319 -22.14 -18.21 -12.32
CA LYS A 319 -20.80 -18.84 -12.29
C LYS A 319 -20.10 -18.69 -10.95
N LYS A 320 -20.52 -17.77 -10.09
CA LYS A 320 -19.91 -17.41 -8.81
C LYS A 320 -18.49 -16.84 -8.87
N ASN A 321 -17.81 -17.02 -10.00
CA ASN A 321 -16.45 -16.53 -10.22
C ASN A 321 -16.40 -15.72 -11.51
N VAL A 322 -16.00 -14.46 -11.45
CA VAL A 322 -15.85 -13.57 -12.61
C VAL A 322 -14.48 -12.89 -12.59
N ILE A 323 -13.91 -12.65 -13.74
CA ILE A 323 -12.74 -11.78 -13.92
C ILE A 323 -13.19 -10.55 -14.70
N LEU A 324 -13.07 -9.38 -14.06
CA LEU A 324 -13.21 -8.08 -14.71
C LEU A 324 -11.87 -7.76 -15.38
N GLN A 325 -11.83 -7.83 -16.70
CA GLN A 325 -10.62 -7.49 -17.46
C GLN A 325 -10.83 -6.22 -18.26
N GLY A 326 -9.75 -5.51 -18.56
CA GLY A 326 -9.82 -4.29 -19.37
C GLY A 326 -8.61 -3.39 -19.18
N ALA A 327 -8.58 -2.33 -19.97
CA ALA A 327 -7.51 -1.34 -19.97
C ALA A 327 -7.28 -0.70 -18.58
N PRO A 328 -6.08 -0.15 -18.33
CA PRO A 328 -5.85 0.69 -17.15
C PRO A 328 -6.82 1.88 -17.12
N GLY A 329 -7.30 2.22 -15.92
CA GLY A 329 -8.16 3.39 -15.76
C GLY A 329 -9.64 3.21 -16.16
N VAL A 330 -10.12 1.99 -16.44
CA VAL A 330 -11.56 1.73 -16.68
C VAL A 330 -12.37 1.50 -15.38
N GLY A 331 -11.76 1.69 -14.21
CA GLY A 331 -12.46 1.64 -12.93
C GLY A 331 -12.79 0.24 -12.41
N LYS A 332 -12.01 -0.81 -12.75
CA LYS A 332 -12.28 -2.21 -12.33
C LYS A 332 -12.48 -2.36 -10.83
N THR A 333 -11.56 -1.86 -10.00
CA THR A 333 -11.61 -1.95 -8.54
C THR A 333 -12.83 -1.20 -7.96
N PHE A 334 -13.14 -0.04 -8.56
CA PHE A 334 -14.30 0.75 -8.21
C PHE A 334 -15.61 0.00 -8.48
N VAL A 335 -15.71 -0.64 -9.65
CA VAL A 335 -16.86 -1.44 -10.06
C VAL A 335 -17.02 -2.68 -9.19
N ALA A 336 -15.94 -3.43 -8.93
CA ALA A 336 -15.99 -4.69 -8.18
C ALA A 336 -16.62 -4.52 -6.79
N LYS A 337 -16.21 -3.51 -6.01
CA LYS A 337 -16.79 -3.23 -4.69
C LYS A 337 -18.25 -2.81 -4.77
N ARG A 338 -18.60 -1.94 -5.73
CA ARG A 338 -19.96 -1.43 -5.87
C ARG A 338 -20.92 -2.47 -6.41
N LEU A 339 -20.44 -3.36 -7.27
CA LEU A 339 -21.19 -4.51 -7.73
C LEU A 339 -21.56 -5.41 -6.54
N ALA A 340 -20.59 -5.72 -5.67
CA ALA A 340 -20.86 -6.49 -4.46
C ALA A 340 -21.96 -5.83 -3.61
N TYR A 341 -21.85 -4.54 -3.32
CA TYR A 341 -22.85 -3.81 -2.54
C TYR A 341 -24.24 -3.80 -3.22
N SER A 342 -24.29 -3.61 -4.54
CA SER A 342 -25.57 -3.59 -5.26
C SER A 342 -26.24 -4.97 -5.32
N MET A 343 -25.43 -6.04 -5.34
CA MET A 343 -25.95 -7.41 -5.29
C MET A 343 -26.48 -7.77 -3.89
N MET A 344 -25.80 -7.34 -2.84
CA MET A 344 -26.25 -7.49 -1.44
C MET A 344 -27.44 -6.60 -1.09
N GLY A 345 -27.72 -5.55 -1.88
CA GLY A 345 -28.70 -4.52 -1.57
C GLY A 345 -28.30 -3.56 -0.46
N LYS A 346 -27.08 -3.69 0.10
CA LYS A 346 -26.56 -2.92 1.23
C LYS A 346 -25.06 -2.67 1.11
N LYS A 347 -24.60 -1.54 1.65
CA LYS A 347 -23.18 -1.20 1.72
C LYS A 347 -22.58 -1.76 3.02
N ASN A 348 -22.51 -3.10 3.10
CA ASN A 348 -21.91 -3.81 4.23
C ASN A 348 -20.47 -4.25 3.89
N PRO A 349 -19.44 -3.54 4.40
CA PRO A 349 -18.03 -3.86 4.14
C PRO A 349 -17.60 -5.18 4.77
N ASN A 350 -18.26 -5.64 5.84
CA ASN A 350 -17.92 -6.88 6.54
C ASN A 350 -18.09 -8.14 5.70
N ARG A 351 -18.90 -8.06 4.63
CA ARG A 351 -19.13 -9.16 3.68
C ARG A 351 -18.37 -8.99 2.36
N VAL A 352 -17.45 -8.02 2.30
CA VAL A 352 -16.60 -7.77 1.12
C VAL A 352 -15.14 -7.73 1.56
N MET A 353 -14.32 -8.64 1.05
CA MET A 353 -12.87 -8.63 1.27
C MET A 353 -12.16 -8.31 -0.03
N LEU A 354 -11.22 -7.37 0.00
CA LEU A 354 -10.34 -7.05 -1.13
C LEU A 354 -8.90 -7.42 -0.77
N ILE A 355 -8.27 -8.21 -1.63
CA ILE A 355 -6.84 -8.49 -1.56
C ILE A 355 -6.19 -8.21 -2.91
N GLN A 356 -4.88 -8.03 -2.93
CA GLN A 356 -4.10 -7.88 -4.16
C GLN A 356 -3.09 -9.03 -4.28
N PHE A 357 -3.06 -9.68 -5.45
CA PHE A 357 -2.05 -10.69 -5.74
C PHE A 357 -0.75 -10.05 -6.24
N HIS A 358 0.36 -10.63 -5.85
CA HIS A 358 1.70 -10.33 -6.31
C HIS A 358 2.50 -11.64 -6.52
N GLN A 359 3.65 -11.56 -7.17
CA GLN A 359 4.43 -12.75 -7.55
C GLN A 359 4.83 -13.66 -6.38
N SER A 360 4.97 -13.07 -5.17
CA SER A 360 5.33 -13.81 -3.94
C SER A 360 4.13 -14.27 -3.12
N TYR A 361 2.89 -13.99 -3.56
CA TYR A 361 1.69 -14.44 -2.85
C TYR A 361 1.56 -15.96 -2.95
N SER A 362 1.29 -16.62 -1.84
CA SER A 362 1.40 -18.07 -1.73
C SER A 362 0.15 -18.71 -1.12
N TYR A 363 0.10 -20.04 -1.14
CA TYR A 363 -0.92 -20.85 -0.47
C TYR A 363 -0.96 -20.56 1.04
N GLU A 364 0.21 -20.35 1.63
CA GLU A 364 0.37 -20.07 3.06
C GLU A 364 -0.21 -18.72 3.48
N ASP A 365 -0.30 -17.76 2.56
CA ASP A 365 -0.95 -16.47 2.80
C ASP A 365 -2.46 -16.53 2.57
N PHE A 366 -2.89 -17.44 1.69
CA PHE A 366 -4.25 -17.49 1.21
C PHE A 366 -5.11 -18.49 1.98
N ILE A 367 -4.59 -19.69 2.25
CA ILE A 367 -5.32 -20.80 2.88
C ILE A 367 -4.80 -21.07 4.28
N GLU A 368 -3.59 -21.62 4.40
CA GLU A 368 -2.95 -21.92 5.68
C GLU A 368 -1.46 -22.22 5.49
N GLY A 369 -0.66 -21.95 6.51
CA GLY A 369 0.76 -22.29 6.46
C GLY A 369 1.47 -22.13 7.79
N PHE A 370 2.65 -22.74 7.90
CA PHE A 370 3.48 -22.58 9.07
C PHE A 370 4.07 -21.20 9.17
N ARG A 371 3.88 -20.55 10.32
CA ARG A 371 4.49 -19.25 10.64
C ARG A 371 5.33 -19.35 11.91
N PRO A 372 6.51 -18.73 11.96
CA PRO A 372 7.32 -18.72 13.17
C PRO A 372 6.61 -17.95 14.29
N VAL A 373 6.65 -18.50 15.50
CA VAL A 373 6.13 -17.82 16.70
C VAL A 373 7.25 -17.21 17.53
N SER A 374 6.97 -16.12 18.21
CA SER A 374 7.95 -15.38 19.03
C SER A 374 8.51 -16.18 20.21
N SER A 375 7.79 -17.21 20.66
CA SER A 375 8.24 -18.16 21.70
C SER A 375 9.20 -19.24 21.18
N GLY A 376 9.50 -19.25 19.89
CA GLY A 376 10.26 -20.31 19.20
C GLY A 376 9.34 -21.43 18.69
N GLY A 377 9.68 -22.00 17.51
CA GLY A 377 8.87 -23.00 16.82
C GLY A 377 7.98 -22.40 15.73
N PHE A 378 7.01 -23.19 15.28
CA PHE A 378 6.08 -22.82 14.21
C PHE A 378 4.66 -23.18 14.63
N GLU A 379 3.71 -22.34 14.21
CA GLU A 379 2.27 -22.62 14.31
C GLU A 379 1.61 -22.57 12.92
N ILE A 380 0.50 -23.25 12.75
CA ILE A 380 -0.31 -23.15 11.54
C ILE A 380 -1.19 -21.92 11.67
N LYS A 381 -0.93 -20.93 10.80
CA LYS A 381 -1.77 -19.73 10.68
C LYS A 381 -2.70 -19.87 9.49
N LYS A 382 -3.99 -19.57 9.69
CA LYS A 382 -4.99 -19.55 8.64
C LYS A 382 -4.88 -18.29 7.79
N GLY A 383 -5.03 -18.44 6.48
CA GLY A 383 -4.92 -17.35 5.50
C GLY A 383 -6.22 -16.60 5.27
N SER A 384 -6.14 -15.56 4.43
CA SER A 384 -7.24 -14.62 4.19
C SER A 384 -8.50 -15.29 3.62
N PHE A 385 -8.36 -16.16 2.62
CA PHE A 385 -9.49 -16.83 1.99
C PHE A 385 -10.13 -17.88 2.89
N TYR A 386 -9.31 -18.60 3.67
CA TYR A 386 -9.81 -19.55 4.66
C TYR A 386 -10.72 -18.84 5.68
N ASN A 387 -10.23 -17.77 6.31
CA ASN A 387 -10.99 -17.02 7.32
C ASN A 387 -12.29 -16.44 6.73
N PHE A 388 -12.21 -15.88 5.52
CA PHE A 388 -13.38 -15.37 4.83
C PHE A 388 -14.43 -16.42 4.54
N CYS A 389 -14.01 -17.61 4.08
CA CYS A 389 -14.93 -18.72 3.88
C CYS A 389 -15.56 -19.21 5.19
N LYS A 390 -14.79 -19.27 6.29
CA LYS A 390 -15.33 -19.62 7.61
C LYS A 390 -16.41 -18.64 8.06
N LYS A 391 -16.16 -17.33 7.90
CA LYS A 391 -17.16 -16.29 8.20
C LYS A 391 -18.45 -16.51 7.38
N ALA A 392 -18.34 -16.77 6.09
CA ALA A 392 -19.47 -17.04 5.23
C ALA A 392 -20.20 -18.38 5.55
N GLN A 393 -19.51 -19.36 6.13
CA GLN A 393 -20.11 -20.61 6.62
C GLN A 393 -21.03 -20.37 7.81
N TYR A 394 -20.68 -19.46 8.71
CA TYR A 394 -21.51 -19.11 9.88
C TYR A 394 -22.71 -18.23 9.54
N ASP A 395 -22.73 -17.63 8.34
CA ASP A 395 -23.81 -16.75 7.87
C ASP A 395 -24.29 -17.19 6.46
N PRO A 396 -24.97 -18.34 6.32
CA PRO A 396 -25.35 -18.93 5.03
C PRO A 396 -26.44 -18.14 4.29
N GLU A 397 -27.22 -17.30 4.98
CA GLU A 397 -28.35 -16.56 4.42
C GLU A 397 -27.90 -15.30 3.66
N HIS A 398 -26.66 -14.86 3.86
CA HIS A 398 -26.14 -13.66 3.25
C HIS A 398 -25.04 -13.95 2.23
N GLU A 399 -24.90 -13.06 1.25
CA GLU A 399 -23.91 -13.14 0.18
C GLU A 399 -22.58 -12.49 0.61
N TYR A 400 -21.47 -13.15 0.29
CA TYR A 400 -20.10 -12.75 0.60
C TYR A 400 -19.28 -12.59 -0.67
N PHE A 401 -18.51 -11.50 -0.80
CA PHE A 401 -17.74 -11.17 -2.01
C PHE A 401 -16.24 -11.10 -1.71
N PHE A 402 -15.48 -12.03 -2.29
CA PHE A 402 -14.03 -12.04 -2.22
C PHE A 402 -13.46 -11.42 -3.50
N ILE A 403 -12.80 -10.27 -3.39
CA ILE A 403 -12.29 -9.49 -4.51
C ILE A 403 -10.77 -9.64 -4.57
N ILE A 404 -10.24 -10.01 -5.74
CA ILE A 404 -8.81 -10.22 -5.97
C ILE A 404 -8.33 -9.24 -7.02
N ASP A 405 -7.55 -8.24 -6.60
CA ASP A 405 -6.89 -7.33 -7.54
C ASP A 405 -5.63 -7.96 -8.13
N GLU A 406 -5.30 -7.62 -9.36
CA GLU A 406 -4.14 -8.15 -10.10
C GLU A 406 -4.08 -9.69 -10.07
N ILE A 407 -5.21 -10.35 -10.31
CA ILE A 407 -5.33 -11.81 -10.19
C ILE A 407 -4.33 -12.59 -11.07
N ASN A 408 -3.89 -12.00 -12.18
CA ASN A 408 -2.91 -12.56 -13.12
C ASN A 408 -1.45 -12.42 -12.66
N ARG A 409 -1.16 -11.64 -11.60
CA ARG A 409 0.20 -11.50 -11.04
C ARG A 409 0.59 -12.65 -10.13
N GLY A 410 -0.36 -13.42 -9.64
CA GLY A 410 -0.13 -14.62 -8.83
C GLY A 410 -0.21 -15.92 -9.63
N ASN A 411 0.49 -16.95 -9.16
CA ASN A 411 0.30 -18.32 -9.69
C ASN A 411 -0.93 -18.95 -9.02
N LEU A 412 -2.09 -18.80 -9.66
CA LEU A 412 -3.38 -19.19 -9.10
C LEU A 412 -3.49 -20.67 -8.73
N SER A 413 -2.94 -21.56 -9.56
CA SER A 413 -2.92 -22.98 -9.26
C SER A 413 -2.11 -23.30 -8.00
N LYS A 414 -1.02 -22.55 -7.76
CA LYS A 414 -0.22 -22.66 -6.53
C LYS A 414 -0.90 -22.02 -5.33
N ILE A 415 -1.53 -20.86 -5.50
CA ILE A 415 -2.17 -20.08 -4.42
C ILE A 415 -3.42 -20.79 -3.90
N PHE A 416 -4.27 -21.29 -4.80
CA PHE A 416 -5.49 -22.01 -4.43
C PHE A 416 -5.20 -23.46 -4.03
N GLY A 417 -4.11 -24.05 -4.52
CA GLY A 417 -3.79 -25.45 -4.27
C GLY A 417 -4.96 -26.40 -4.60
N GLU A 418 -5.27 -27.29 -3.68
CA GLU A 418 -6.38 -28.25 -3.78
C GLU A 418 -7.75 -27.57 -3.83
N LEU A 419 -7.90 -26.37 -3.25
CA LEU A 419 -9.16 -25.62 -3.24
C LEU A 419 -9.54 -25.09 -4.63
N PHE A 420 -8.61 -25.12 -5.58
CA PHE A 420 -8.86 -24.64 -6.93
C PHE A 420 -10.01 -25.37 -7.63
N MET A 421 -10.23 -26.62 -7.26
CA MET A 421 -11.39 -27.40 -7.71
C MET A 421 -12.69 -26.95 -7.01
N LEU A 422 -12.62 -26.59 -5.73
CA LEU A 422 -13.80 -26.28 -4.91
C LEU A 422 -14.44 -24.93 -5.22
N ILE A 423 -13.74 -24.03 -5.92
CA ILE A 423 -14.33 -22.76 -6.34
C ILE A 423 -15.30 -22.93 -7.52
N GLU A 424 -15.30 -24.08 -8.24
CA GLU A 424 -16.29 -24.38 -9.28
C GLU A 424 -17.70 -24.40 -8.68
N ASN A 425 -18.69 -23.83 -9.36
CA ASN A 425 -20.04 -23.66 -8.82
C ASN A 425 -20.69 -24.98 -8.37
N ASP A 426 -20.51 -26.06 -9.14
CA ASP A 426 -21.03 -27.41 -8.84
C ASP A 426 -20.25 -28.16 -7.75
N LYS A 427 -19.09 -27.67 -7.35
CA LYS A 427 -18.23 -28.24 -6.31
C LYS A 427 -18.34 -27.51 -4.97
N ARG A 428 -19.01 -26.36 -4.95
CA ARG A 428 -19.21 -25.58 -3.72
C ARG A 428 -19.96 -26.39 -2.67
N GLY A 429 -19.45 -26.37 -1.43
CA GLY A 429 -19.98 -27.16 -0.32
C GLY A 429 -19.41 -28.59 -0.22
N ASN A 430 -18.63 -29.06 -1.20
CA ASN A 430 -17.91 -30.34 -1.08
C ASN A 430 -16.69 -30.13 -0.19
N GLU A 431 -16.51 -31.04 0.77
CA GLU A 431 -15.37 -31.04 1.69
C GLU A 431 -14.13 -31.69 1.06
N LEU A 432 -12.96 -31.11 1.35
CA LEU A 432 -11.68 -31.78 1.19
C LEU A 432 -10.78 -31.49 2.39
N GLN A 433 -9.72 -32.28 2.56
CA GLN A 433 -8.75 -32.14 3.64
C GLN A 433 -7.66 -31.16 3.24
N LEU A 434 -7.37 -30.21 4.12
CA LEU A 434 -6.31 -29.21 3.91
C LEU A 434 -4.91 -29.85 4.11
N LEU A 435 -3.91 -29.26 3.45
CA LEU A 435 -2.57 -29.85 3.33
C LEU A 435 -1.77 -29.84 4.64
N TYR A 436 -1.89 -28.79 5.47
CA TYR A 436 -1.07 -28.61 6.68
C TYR A 436 -1.79 -29.00 7.97
N SER A 437 -3.09 -28.67 8.09
CA SER A 437 -3.86 -28.89 9.33
C SER A 437 -4.65 -30.18 9.34
N ASP A 438 -4.74 -30.90 8.22
CA ASP A 438 -5.64 -32.07 8.04
C ASP A 438 -7.12 -31.75 8.30
N GLU A 439 -7.47 -30.46 8.43
CA GLU A 439 -8.85 -30.02 8.65
C GLU A 439 -9.69 -30.19 7.39
N LYS A 440 -10.95 -30.63 7.57
CA LYS A 440 -11.92 -30.63 6.48
C LYS A 440 -12.41 -29.21 6.21
N PHE A 441 -12.31 -28.80 4.97
CA PHE A 441 -12.68 -27.48 4.52
C PHE A 441 -13.51 -27.52 3.24
N PHE A 442 -14.44 -26.58 3.09
CA PHE A 442 -15.21 -26.37 1.86
C PHE A 442 -15.39 -24.87 1.56
N VAL A 443 -15.57 -24.55 0.30
CA VAL A 443 -15.93 -23.19 -0.13
C VAL A 443 -17.46 -23.06 -0.10
N PRO A 444 -18.02 -22.12 0.68
CA PRO A 444 -19.47 -21.96 0.81
C PRO A 444 -20.16 -21.53 -0.50
N LYS A 445 -21.45 -21.88 -0.62
CA LYS A 445 -22.27 -21.53 -1.81
C LYS A 445 -22.60 -20.04 -1.90
N ASN A 446 -22.57 -19.31 -0.79
CA ASN A 446 -22.85 -17.90 -0.68
C ASN A 446 -21.60 -17.00 -0.90
N VAL A 447 -20.44 -17.58 -1.17
CA VAL A 447 -19.21 -16.84 -1.51
C VAL A 447 -19.14 -16.61 -3.01
N TYR A 448 -18.87 -15.39 -3.44
CA TYR A 448 -18.60 -14.97 -4.81
C TYR A 448 -17.15 -14.51 -4.93
N ILE A 449 -16.48 -14.81 -6.05
CA ILE A 449 -15.10 -14.38 -6.29
C ILE A 449 -15.07 -13.46 -7.50
N ILE A 450 -14.55 -12.25 -7.31
CA ILE A 450 -14.37 -11.25 -8.36
C ILE A 450 -12.88 -10.99 -8.53
N GLY A 451 -12.27 -11.50 -9.61
CA GLY A 451 -10.90 -11.17 -9.99
C GLY A 451 -10.85 -9.91 -10.85
N MET A 452 -9.74 -9.18 -10.79
CA MET A 452 -9.48 -8.04 -11.67
C MET A 452 -8.13 -8.21 -12.36
N MET A 453 -8.08 -7.86 -13.65
CA MET A 453 -6.89 -8.03 -14.47
C MET A 453 -6.73 -6.85 -15.43
N ASN A 454 -5.50 -6.34 -15.55
CA ASN A 454 -5.12 -5.38 -16.57
C ASN A 454 -4.75 -6.09 -17.88
N THR A 455 -5.41 -5.72 -18.97
CA THR A 455 -5.15 -6.33 -20.30
C THR A 455 -3.90 -5.77 -20.98
N ALA A 456 -3.42 -4.59 -20.56
CA ALA A 456 -2.20 -3.99 -21.06
C ALA A 456 -0.90 -4.69 -20.58
N ASP A 457 -0.96 -5.45 -19.49
CA ASP A 457 0.21 -6.13 -18.90
C ASP A 457 0.59 -7.39 -19.70
N ARG A 458 1.31 -7.20 -20.82
CA ARG A 458 1.76 -8.30 -21.72
C ARG A 458 2.84 -9.20 -21.11
N SER A 459 3.54 -8.73 -20.09
CA SER A 459 4.66 -9.45 -19.45
C SER A 459 4.21 -10.55 -18.48
N LEU A 460 2.91 -10.61 -18.17
CA LEU A 460 2.35 -11.55 -17.22
C LEU A 460 1.89 -12.83 -17.93
N ALA A 461 2.06 -13.95 -17.24
CA ALA A 461 1.75 -15.28 -17.77
C ALA A 461 0.33 -15.33 -18.35
N MET A 462 0.20 -15.93 -19.55
CA MET A 462 -1.12 -16.26 -20.09
C MET A 462 -1.87 -17.07 -19.02
N LEU A 463 -3.08 -16.64 -18.69
CA LEU A 463 -3.91 -17.35 -17.71
C LEU A 463 -4.06 -18.82 -18.15
N ASP A 464 -3.72 -19.70 -17.22
CA ASP A 464 -3.82 -21.16 -17.43
C ASP A 464 -5.24 -21.55 -17.91
N TYR A 465 -5.33 -22.50 -18.81
CA TYR A 465 -6.60 -23.04 -19.29
C TYR A 465 -7.52 -23.52 -18.15
N ALA A 466 -6.92 -23.96 -17.04
CA ALA A 466 -7.64 -24.33 -15.83
C ALA A 466 -8.49 -23.19 -15.24
N LEU A 467 -8.02 -21.93 -15.38
CA LEU A 467 -8.75 -20.73 -14.97
C LEU A 467 -9.94 -20.42 -15.86
N ARG A 468 -9.74 -20.55 -17.18
CA ARG A 468 -10.82 -20.25 -18.14
C ARG A 468 -12.05 -21.10 -17.94
N ARG A 469 -11.90 -22.28 -17.36
CA ARG A 469 -13.04 -23.16 -17.01
C ARG A 469 -13.75 -22.69 -15.74
N ARG A 470 -13.02 -22.10 -14.77
CA ARG A 470 -13.52 -21.75 -13.44
C ARG A 470 -14.04 -20.32 -13.33
N PHE A 471 -13.54 -19.44 -14.17
CA PHE A 471 -13.93 -18.04 -14.22
C PHE A 471 -14.59 -17.71 -15.56
N VAL A 472 -15.57 -16.83 -15.51
CA VAL A 472 -16.09 -16.15 -16.69
C VAL A 472 -15.42 -14.77 -16.78
N PHE A 473 -15.13 -14.33 -17.99
CA PHE A 473 -14.45 -13.06 -18.24
C PHE A 473 -15.46 -12.02 -18.69
N PHE A 474 -15.38 -10.84 -18.12
CA PHE A 474 -16.18 -9.68 -18.48
C PHE A 474 -15.26 -8.53 -18.88
N ASP A 475 -15.42 -8.05 -20.12
CA ASP A 475 -14.61 -6.98 -20.67
C ASP A 475 -15.14 -5.62 -20.23
N MET A 476 -14.33 -4.90 -19.45
CA MET A 476 -14.60 -3.54 -19.01
C MET A 476 -14.10 -2.54 -20.04
N LYS A 477 -15.00 -1.77 -20.64
CA LYS A 477 -14.67 -0.72 -21.61
C LYS A 477 -14.55 0.65 -20.95
N PRO A 478 -13.82 1.61 -21.57
CA PRO A 478 -13.90 3.02 -21.17
C PRO A 478 -15.36 3.51 -21.25
N GLY A 479 -15.87 4.08 -20.15
CA GLY A 479 -17.28 4.46 -20.02
C GLY A 479 -17.62 5.84 -20.57
N PHE A 480 -16.90 6.37 -21.56
CA PHE A 480 -17.11 7.71 -22.13
C PHE A 480 -18.46 7.87 -22.82
N ASP A 481 -19.00 6.80 -23.39
CA ASP A 481 -20.28 6.72 -24.11
C ASP A 481 -21.49 6.42 -23.22
N THR A 482 -21.28 6.24 -21.91
CA THR A 482 -22.36 5.95 -20.97
C THR A 482 -23.15 7.20 -20.63
N GLU A 483 -24.47 7.05 -20.39
CA GLU A 483 -25.34 8.13 -19.93
C GLU A 483 -24.78 8.81 -18.67
N GLY A 484 -24.22 8.01 -17.75
CA GLY A 484 -23.59 8.48 -16.52
C GLY A 484 -22.43 9.44 -16.77
N PHE A 485 -21.55 9.12 -17.71
CA PHE A 485 -20.42 9.98 -18.04
C PHE A 485 -20.88 11.24 -18.82
N PHE A 486 -21.90 11.11 -19.66
CA PHE A 486 -22.48 12.25 -20.34
C PHE A 486 -23.05 13.28 -19.35
N GLU A 487 -23.82 12.83 -18.34
CA GLU A 487 -24.32 13.71 -17.28
C GLU A 487 -23.21 14.32 -16.43
N TYR A 488 -22.16 13.56 -16.14
CA TYR A 488 -20.98 14.06 -15.46
C TYR A 488 -20.32 15.21 -16.24
N ARG A 489 -20.11 15.05 -17.55
CA ARG A 489 -19.59 16.11 -18.44
C ARG A 489 -20.50 17.34 -18.43
N LYS A 490 -21.81 17.14 -18.53
CA LYS A 490 -22.81 18.22 -18.52
C LYS A 490 -22.78 19.00 -17.20
N LYS A 491 -22.58 18.33 -16.07
CA LYS A 491 -22.46 18.95 -14.74
C LYS A 491 -21.18 19.80 -14.61
N LEU A 492 -20.07 19.36 -15.18
CA LEU A 492 -18.81 20.10 -15.20
C LEU A 492 -18.87 21.35 -16.11
N ALA A 493 -19.68 21.32 -17.15
CA ALA A 493 -19.94 22.44 -18.08
C ALA A 493 -18.68 23.14 -18.62
N ASN A 494 -17.61 22.37 -18.90
CA ASN A 494 -16.31 22.90 -19.31
C ASN A 494 -15.98 22.51 -20.76
N LYS A 495 -15.92 23.47 -21.66
CA LYS A 495 -15.67 23.25 -23.10
C LYS A 495 -14.31 22.64 -23.41
N LYS A 496 -13.26 22.97 -22.63
CA LYS A 496 -11.93 22.37 -22.83
C LYS A 496 -11.90 20.92 -22.38
N PHE A 497 -12.59 20.61 -21.27
CA PHE A 497 -12.78 19.24 -20.84
C PHE A 497 -13.50 18.41 -21.92
N ASP A 498 -14.59 18.92 -22.48
CA ASP A 498 -15.32 18.24 -23.56
C ASP A 498 -14.45 18.00 -24.80
N LYS A 499 -13.63 19.00 -25.17
CA LYS A 499 -12.70 18.87 -26.30
C LYS A 499 -11.62 17.83 -26.01
N LEU A 500 -11.08 17.80 -24.77
CA LEU A 500 -10.11 16.80 -24.35
C LEU A 500 -10.70 15.38 -24.41
N ILE A 501 -11.88 15.16 -23.85
CA ILE A 501 -12.57 13.86 -23.89
C ILE A 501 -12.78 13.41 -25.34
N THR A 502 -13.29 14.27 -26.22
CA THR A 502 -13.45 13.93 -27.64
C THR A 502 -12.12 13.57 -28.32
N THR A 503 -11.04 14.25 -27.93
CA THR A 503 -9.68 13.93 -28.44
C THR A 503 -9.23 12.55 -27.95
N VAL A 504 -9.49 12.21 -26.68
CA VAL A 504 -9.16 10.89 -26.09
C VAL A 504 -10.03 9.78 -26.70
N GLU A 505 -11.31 10.02 -26.96
CA GLU A 505 -12.16 9.05 -27.67
C GLU A 505 -11.63 8.74 -29.08
N ASN A 506 -11.15 9.75 -29.80
CA ASN A 506 -10.53 9.56 -31.11
C ASN A 506 -9.18 8.85 -31.00
N LEU A 507 -8.39 9.18 -30.00
CA LEU A 507 -7.14 8.48 -29.69
C LEU A 507 -7.40 6.99 -29.37
N ASN A 508 -8.42 6.67 -28.59
CA ASN A 508 -8.83 5.29 -28.28
C ASN A 508 -9.24 4.50 -29.54
N LYS A 509 -9.87 5.14 -30.53
CA LYS A 509 -10.16 4.49 -31.82
C LYS A 509 -8.88 4.10 -32.55
N VAL A 510 -7.84 4.94 -32.50
CA VAL A 510 -6.54 4.62 -33.11
C VAL A 510 -5.83 3.52 -32.33
N ILE A 511 -5.84 3.59 -30.98
CA ILE A 511 -5.25 2.57 -30.12
C ILE A 511 -5.91 1.20 -30.34
N SER A 512 -7.24 1.16 -30.39
CA SER A 512 -8.00 -0.09 -30.54
C SER A 512 -7.76 -0.80 -31.88
N THR A 513 -7.43 -0.06 -32.93
CA THR A 513 -7.15 -0.59 -34.27
C THR A 513 -5.66 -0.78 -34.56
N ASP A 514 -4.80 -0.43 -33.61
CA ASP A 514 -3.35 -0.57 -33.72
C ASP A 514 -2.94 -2.04 -33.55
N ASP A 515 -2.20 -2.59 -34.51
CA ASP A 515 -1.77 -4.00 -34.53
C ASP A 515 -0.89 -4.37 -33.31
N SER A 516 -0.18 -3.38 -32.76
CA SER A 516 0.71 -3.56 -31.62
C SER A 516 0.03 -3.40 -30.26
N LEU A 517 -1.09 -2.69 -30.16
CA LEU A 517 -1.78 -2.33 -28.91
C LEU A 517 -3.13 -3.07 -28.75
N GLY A 518 -4.16 -2.64 -29.49
CA GLY A 518 -5.51 -3.17 -29.40
C GLY A 518 -6.35 -2.57 -28.26
N GLU A 519 -7.59 -3.06 -28.09
CA GLU A 519 -8.57 -2.55 -27.12
C GLU A 519 -8.06 -2.55 -25.66
N GLY A 520 -7.17 -3.46 -25.32
CA GLY A 520 -6.61 -3.59 -23.98
C GLY A 520 -5.74 -2.41 -23.52
N PHE A 521 -5.37 -1.52 -24.44
CA PHE A 521 -4.54 -0.33 -24.17
C PHE A 521 -5.34 0.98 -24.24
N CYS A 522 -6.66 0.93 -24.48
CA CYS A 522 -7.47 2.12 -24.51
C CYS A 522 -7.39 2.91 -23.19
N ILE A 523 -7.37 4.22 -23.27
CA ILE A 523 -7.35 5.11 -22.12
C ILE A 523 -8.69 5.05 -21.42
N GLY A 524 -8.68 4.69 -20.12
CA GLY A 524 -9.88 4.62 -19.32
C GLY A 524 -10.41 6.00 -18.88
N HIS A 525 -11.66 6.04 -18.49
CA HIS A 525 -12.34 7.28 -18.08
C HIS A 525 -11.94 7.75 -16.67
N SER A 526 -11.30 6.91 -15.84
CA SER A 526 -10.96 7.26 -14.45
C SER A 526 -9.92 8.38 -14.34
N TYR A 527 -9.08 8.58 -15.35
CA TYR A 527 -8.17 9.73 -15.44
C TYR A 527 -8.89 11.09 -15.41
N PHE A 528 -10.17 11.10 -15.74
CA PHE A 528 -11.00 12.30 -15.89
C PHE A 528 -12.11 12.38 -14.84
N CYS A 529 -12.10 11.50 -13.84
CA CYS A 529 -13.11 11.43 -12.80
C CYS A 529 -12.73 12.21 -11.55
N ASN A 530 -13.71 12.41 -10.64
CA ASN A 530 -13.55 13.09 -9.35
C ASN A 530 -13.07 14.55 -9.43
N LEU A 531 -13.32 15.21 -10.57
CA LEU A 531 -13.02 16.63 -10.74
C LEU A 531 -14.20 17.45 -10.19
N ASN A 532 -14.01 18.07 -9.02
CA ASN A 532 -15.03 18.97 -8.45
C ASN A 532 -15.06 20.32 -9.18
N HIS A 533 -13.89 20.80 -9.61
CA HIS A 533 -13.69 21.97 -10.45
C HIS A 533 -12.65 21.67 -11.50
N VAL A 534 -12.93 22.02 -12.75
CA VAL A 534 -12.00 21.82 -13.87
C VAL A 534 -11.24 23.11 -14.13
N SER A 535 -9.96 23.15 -13.76
CA SER A 535 -9.06 24.25 -14.13
C SER A 535 -8.21 23.90 -15.35
N ASP A 536 -7.77 24.90 -16.09
CA ASP A 536 -6.88 24.71 -17.25
C ASP A 536 -5.58 24.01 -16.84
N LYS A 537 -5.08 24.29 -15.62
CA LYS A 537 -3.88 23.65 -15.07
C LYS A 537 -4.10 22.16 -14.86
N MET A 538 -5.22 21.76 -14.23
CA MET A 538 -5.53 20.33 -14.02
C MET A 538 -5.61 19.57 -15.33
N LEU A 539 -6.28 20.13 -16.35
CA LEU A 539 -6.35 19.49 -17.67
C LEU A 539 -4.98 19.35 -18.32
N SER A 540 -4.14 20.41 -18.18
CA SER A 540 -2.76 20.37 -18.66
C SER A 540 -1.93 19.33 -17.92
N ASP A 541 -2.08 19.22 -16.60
CA ASP A 541 -1.34 18.27 -15.77
C ASP A 541 -1.72 16.81 -16.13
N ILE A 542 -2.99 16.49 -16.33
CA ILE A 542 -3.42 15.18 -16.84
C ILE A 542 -2.77 14.87 -18.19
N VAL A 543 -2.76 15.82 -19.10
CA VAL A 543 -2.16 15.64 -20.43
C VAL A 543 -0.66 15.43 -20.35
N GLU A 544 0.06 16.29 -19.61
CA GLU A 544 1.54 16.31 -19.59
C GLU A 544 2.13 15.17 -18.75
N TYR A 545 1.51 14.85 -17.61
CA TYR A 545 2.10 13.95 -16.63
C TYR A 545 1.49 12.55 -16.63
N GLU A 546 0.30 12.36 -17.20
CA GLU A 546 -0.36 11.06 -17.25
C GLU A 546 -0.47 10.52 -18.68
N LEU A 547 -1.10 11.27 -19.61
CA LEU A 547 -1.38 10.75 -20.96
C LEU A 547 -0.13 10.71 -21.86
N ILE A 548 0.66 11.78 -21.91
CA ILE A 548 1.85 11.85 -22.78
C ILE A 548 2.92 10.82 -22.39
N PRO A 549 3.26 10.60 -21.11
CA PRO A 549 4.17 9.53 -20.72
C PRO A 549 3.68 8.15 -21.15
N MET A 550 2.39 7.87 -20.96
CA MET A 550 1.77 6.60 -21.37
C MET A 550 1.86 6.39 -22.90
N LEU A 551 1.60 7.43 -23.72
CA LEU A 551 1.73 7.32 -25.18
C LEU A 551 3.18 7.07 -25.62
N LYS A 552 4.17 7.60 -24.89
CA LYS A 552 5.60 7.32 -25.15
C LYS A 552 5.97 5.87 -24.88
N GLU A 553 5.31 5.21 -23.93
CA GLU A 553 5.46 3.77 -23.69
C GLU A 553 4.74 2.95 -24.76
N TYR A 554 3.55 3.35 -25.15
CA TYR A 554 2.73 2.64 -26.14
C TYR A 554 3.40 2.59 -27.52
N TRP A 555 3.92 3.72 -27.97
CA TRP A 555 4.55 3.91 -29.28
C TRP A 555 6.02 4.32 -29.15
N PHE A 556 6.79 3.59 -28.31
CA PHE A 556 8.20 3.89 -28.07
C PHE A 556 9.06 3.90 -29.33
N ASP A 557 8.66 3.15 -30.35
CA ASP A 557 9.31 3.01 -31.66
C ASP A 557 8.66 3.88 -32.78
N GLU A 558 7.56 4.60 -32.47
CA GLU A 558 6.84 5.49 -33.38
C GLU A 558 6.84 6.96 -32.91
N PRO A 559 7.99 7.64 -32.83
CA PRO A 559 8.08 8.98 -32.23
C PRO A 559 7.24 10.05 -32.94
N LEU A 560 7.00 9.92 -34.25
CA LEU A 560 6.17 10.85 -35.01
C LEU A 560 4.70 10.75 -34.60
N LYS A 561 4.20 9.54 -34.39
CA LYS A 561 2.84 9.28 -33.91
C LYS A 561 2.62 9.83 -32.50
N VAL A 562 3.63 9.62 -31.61
CA VAL A 562 3.64 10.22 -30.27
C VAL A 562 3.60 11.75 -30.35
N GLN A 563 4.40 12.36 -31.23
CA GLN A 563 4.44 13.82 -31.38
C GLN A 563 3.12 14.37 -31.90
N GLU A 564 2.49 13.72 -32.88
CA GLU A 564 1.19 14.11 -33.41
C GLU A 564 0.13 14.11 -32.31
N TRP A 565 -0.04 13.01 -31.57
CA TRP A 565 -1.02 12.90 -30.52
C TRP A 565 -0.72 13.79 -29.32
N THR A 566 0.55 14.02 -28.97
CA THR A 566 0.97 15.03 -27.99
C THR A 566 0.47 16.42 -28.38
N ASN A 567 0.63 16.81 -29.64
CA ASN A 567 0.17 18.11 -30.13
C ASN A 567 -1.37 18.22 -30.11
N ASN A 568 -2.08 17.13 -30.48
CA ASN A 568 -3.53 17.07 -30.45
C ASN A 568 -4.08 17.23 -29.03
N LEU A 569 -3.54 16.49 -28.06
CA LEU A 569 -3.93 16.57 -26.63
C LEU A 569 -3.64 17.95 -26.06
N ARG A 570 -2.44 18.53 -26.28
CA ARG A 570 -2.11 19.89 -25.85
C ARG A 570 -3.01 20.96 -26.47
N SER A 571 -3.40 20.77 -27.73
CA SER A 571 -4.32 21.67 -28.41
C SER A 571 -5.74 21.60 -27.88
N ALA A 572 -6.13 20.48 -27.27
CA ALA A 572 -7.45 20.32 -26.66
C ALA A 572 -7.62 21.11 -25.37
N VAL A 573 -6.53 21.34 -24.62
CA VAL A 573 -6.54 22.03 -23.32
C VAL A 573 -6.09 23.49 -23.38
N LYS A 574 -5.57 23.94 -24.53
CA LYS A 574 -5.33 25.37 -24.81
C LYS A 574 -6.62 26.10 -25.11
#